data_6ba25f5d33ce83b40119ada398144ec6
#
_entry.id   6ba25f5d33ce83b40119ada398144ec6
#
_cell.length_a   1.000
_cell.length_b   1.000
_cell.length_c   1.000
_cell.angle_alpha   90.00
_cell.angle_beta   90.00
_cell.angle_gamma   90.00
#
_symmetry.space_group_name_H-M   'P 1'
#
loop_
_entity.id
_entity.type
_entity.pdbx_description
1 polymer ?
#
loop_
_entity_poly.entity_id
_entity_poly.type
_entity_poly.pdbx_seq_one_letter_code
_entity_poly.pdbx_strand_id
1 'polypeptide(L)'
;MPKSPPGIRLLRSLLRAGKQQRSMLSGIINGPMLQPKRKRARKAVQQPSKAKTEITASAIQARANARAGPTTVPGKWIASTYCARPLPASLPARRLAYWLYLPNHMPTATARRGSPMIVMLHGCHQSATQFAEGTRMNQLAEAKGYAVLYPQQSVTAQSQRCWQWYAESTQHGDGETALLAGLIESVCLQYAIDRQRIYACGISAGAGMAAVLALNHPEMIAAVGLHSGPVFGAARSQIEAVHVMRHGAGAPPEHAIRSLLLRRAA
;
A
#
# COMPACT_ATOMS: atom_id res chain seq x y z
N MET A 1 -35.78 -8.51 2.45
CA MET A 1 -34.75 -8.96 1.48
C MET A 1 -33.45 -9.21 2.24
N PRO A 2 -32.81 -10.36 2.16
CA PRO A 2 -31.58 -10.63 2.89
C PRO A 2 -30.46 -9.73 2.36
N LYS A 3 -29.73 -9.09 3.29
CA LYS A 3 -28.57 -8.26 2.95
C LYS A 3 -27.45 -9.14 2.43
N SER A 4 -26.96 -8.88 1.22
CA SER A 4 -25.83 -9.61 0.64
C SER A 4 -24.61 -9.57 1.57
N PRO A 5 -23.87 -10.69 1.74
CA PRO A 5 -22.69 -10.73 2.58
C PRO A 5 -21.63 -9.71 2.12
N PRO A 6 -20.82 -9.16 3.04
CA PRO A 6 -19.91 -8.03 2.76
C PRO A 6 -18.91 -8.31 1.62
N GLY A 7 -18.45 -9.55 1.45
CA GLY A 7 -17.54 -9.94 0.36
C GLY A 7 -18.10 -9.74 -1.05
N ILE A 8 -19.42 -9.94 -1.25
CA ILE A 8 -20.06 -9.77 -2.57
C ILE A 8 -20.17 -8.28 -2.96
N ARG A 9 -20.34 -7.38 -1.98
CA ARG A 9 -20.38 -5.94 -2.25
C ARG A 9 -19.01 -5.41 -2.67
N LEU A 10 -17.96 -5.83 -1.97
CA LEU A 10 -16.58 -5.49 -2.30
C LEU A 10 -16.21 -5.98 -3.71
N LEU A 11 -16.58 -7.21 -4.06
CA LEU A 11 -16.35 -7.80 -5.36
C LEU A 11 -16.98 -6.98 -6.50
N ARG A 12 -18.25 -6.59 -6.34
CA ARG A 12 -18.95 -5.77 -7.35
C ARG A 12 -18.30 -4.39 -7.54
N SER A 13 -17.76 -3.79 -6.48
CA SER A 13 -17.05 -2.51 -6.59
C SER A 13 -15.71 -2.65 -7.31
N LEU A 14 -14.95 -3.72 -7.06
CA LEU A 14 -13.68 -4.01 -7.73
C LEU A 14 -13.86 -4.30 -9.22
N LEU A 15 -14.91 -5.05 -9.59
CA LEU A 15 -15.26 -5.33 -10.99
C LEU A 15 -15.67 -4.06 -11.76
N ARG A 16 -16.34 -3.10 -11.10
CA ARG A 16 -16.70 -1.79 -11.71
C ARG A 16 -15.45 -0.93 -11.92
N ALA A 17 -14.52 -0.89 -10.96
CA ALA A 17 -13.27 -0.14 -11.08
C ALA A 17 -12.42 -0.63 -12.27
N GLY A 18 -12.31 -1.94 -12.50
CA GLY A 18 -11.59 -2.51 -13.64
C GLY A 18 -12.14 -2.14 -15.02
N LYS A 19 -13.48 -1.95 -15.14
CA LYS A 19 -14.12 -1.50 -16.38
C LYS A 19 -13.88 -0.01 -16.67
N GLN A 20 -13.87 0.82 -15.63
CA GLN A 20 -13.63 2.26 -15.77
C GLN A 20 -12.19 2.60 -16.17
N GLN A 21 -11.21 1.81 -15.71
CA GLN A 21 -9.79 1.99 -16.03
C GLN A 21 -9.47 1.78 -17.51
N ARG A 22 -10.19 0.87 -18.20
CA ARG A 22 -10.04 0.64 -19.65
C ARG A 22 -10.45 1.85 -20.51
N SER A 23 -11.44 2.64 -20.08
CA SER A 23 -11.94 3.77 -20.88
C SER A 23 -11.08 5.03 -20.75
N MET A 24 -10.36 5.20 -19.63
CA MET A 24 -9.51 6.39 -19.43
C MET A 24 -8.12 6.29 -20.09
N LEU A 25 -7.57 5.07 -20.22
CA LEU A 25 -6.24 4.88 -20.82
C LEU A 25 -6.23 5.00 -22.33
N SER A 26 -7.34 4.77 -23.03
CA SER A 26 -7.43 4.91 -24.48
C SER A 26 -7.36 6.37 -24.98
N GLY A 27 -7.64 7.35 -24.11
CA GLY A 27 -7.58 8.77 -24.44
C GLY A 27 -6.19 9.43 -24.36
N ILE A 28 -5.23 8.81 -23.67
CA ILE A 28 -3.91 9.40 -23.38
C ILE A 28 -2.84 8.97 -24.39
N ILE A 29 -3.06 7.90 -25.15
CA ILE A 29 -2.03 7.26 -26.01
C ILE A 29 -1.94 7.85 -27.42
N ASN A 30 -2.86 8.69 -27.88
CA ASN A 30 -2.93 9.21 -29.25
C ASN A 30 -2.48 10.67 -29.42
N GLY A 31 -1.64 11.22 -28.54
CA GLY A 31 -1.00 12.53 -28.72
C GLY A 31 0.32 12.43 -29.51
N PRO A 32 0.65 13.39 -30.42
CA PRO A 32 1.87 13.31 -31.25
C PRO A 32 3.13 13.49 -30.39
N MET A 33 4.02 12.51 -30.44
CA MET A 33 5.32 12.53 -29.78
C MET A 33 6.26 13.50 -30.48
N LEU A 34 6.61 14.59 -29.84
CA LEU A 34 7.73 15.46 -30.20
C LEU A 34 9.06 14.78 -29.81
N GLN A 35 9.85 14.38 -30.81
CA GLN A 35 11.18 13.82 -30.59
C GLN A 35 12.20 14.94 -30.31
N PRO A 36 13.02 14.87 -29.26
CA PRO A 36 14.14 15.77 -29.09
C PRO A 36 15.36 15.28 -29.88
N LYS A 37 15.93 16.17 -30.72
CA LYS A 37 17.16 15.96 -31.49
C LYS A 37 18.36 15.68 -30.58
N ARG A 38 19.02 14.53 -30.77
CA ARG A 38 20.28 14.17 -30.14
C ARG A 38 21.43 15.05 -30.71
N LYS A 39 22.06 15.86 -29.86
CA LYS A 39 23.41 16.38 -30.11
C LYS A 39 24.45 15.43 -29.48
N ARG A 40 25.31 14.89 -30.35
CA ARG A 40 26.50 14.12 -29.96
C ARG A 40 27.57 15.10 -29.42
N ALA A 41 28.04 14.86 -28.19
CA ALA A 41 29.33 15.42 -27.75
C ALA A 41 30.19 14.29 -27.17
N ARG A 42 31.43 14.22 -27.64
CA ARG A 42 32.48 13.26 -27.27
C ARG A 42 33.22 13.78 -26.04
N LYS A 43 33.66 12.82 -25.16
CA LYS A 43 34.81 12.79 -24.25
C LYS A 43 34.70 13.28 -22.85
N ALA A 44 35.36 12.73 -21.91
CA ALA A 44 36.71 12.20 -21.78
C ALA A 44 36.74 11.17 -20.64
N VAL A 45 37.66 10.19 -20.73
CA VAL A 45 38.03 9.23 -19.70
C VAL A 45 38.81 9.97 -18.63
N GLN A 46 38.33 9.93 -17.36
CA GLN A 46 39.13 10.23 -16.19
C GLN A 46 39.05 9.09 -15.18
N GLN A 47 40.22 8.74 -14.66
CA GLN A 47 40.49 7.66 -13.72
C GLN A 47 39.79 7.84 -12.35
N PRO A 48 39.54 6.75 -11.58
CA PRO A 48 38.85 6.86 -10.30
C PRO A 48 39.77 7.36 -9.20
N SER A 49 39.47 8.54 -8.67
CA SER A 49 40.05 8.99 -7.39
C SER A 49 39.30 8.34 -6.24
N LYS A 50 40.06 7.85 -5.26
CA LYS A 50 39.56 7.30 -3.99
C LYS A 50 38.81 8.40 -3.22
N ALA A 51 37.48 8.45 -3.34
CA ALA A 51 36.64 9.31 -2.51
C ALA A 51 36.33 8.60 -1.20
N LYS A 52 36.84 9.10 -0.08
CA LYS A 52 36.38 8.81 1.27
C LYS A 52 34.88 9.11 1.32
N THR A 53 34.10 8.16 1.84
CA THR A 53 32.67 8.32 2.04
C THR A 53 32.42 9.36 3.14
N GLU A 54 32.38 10.62 2.82
CA GLU A 54 31.78 11.65 3.67
C GLU A 54 30.27 11.42 3.62
N ILE A 55 29.71 10.98 4.75
CA ILE A 55 28.24 10.97 4.95
C ILE A 55 27.84 12.46 5.04
N THR A 56 27.37 12.98 3.93
CA THR A 56 27.01 14.40 3.82
C THR A 56 25.88 14.73 4.81
N ALA A 57 25.90 15.93 5.38
CA ALA A 57 24.86 16.46 6.25
C ALA A 57 23.44 16.29 5.67
N SER A 58 23.32 16.30 4.34
CA SER A 58 22.11 15.98 3.59
C SER A 58 21.56 14.56 3.84
N ALA A 59 22.42 13.55 3.98
CA ALA A 59 21.96 12.17 4.26
C ALA A 59 21.49 12.03 5.74
N ILE A 60 22.10 12.78 6.64
CA ILE A 60 21.68 12.85 8.06
C ILE A 60 20.34 13.60 8.16
N GLN A 61 20.20 14.69 7.45
CA GLN A 61 18.96 15.48 7.39
C GLN A 61 17.81 14.67 6.74
N ALA A 62 18.08 13.91 5.68
CA ALA A 62 17.08 13.01 5.05
C ALA A 62 16.62 11.90 6.00
N ARG A 63 17.53 11.38 6.87
CA ARG A 63 17.17 10.40 7.90
C ARG A 63 16.41 11.04 9.08
N ALA A 64 16.72 12.27 9.45
CA ALA A 64 15.98 13.03 10.47
C ALA A 64 14.58 13.39 9.96
N ASN A 65 14.46 13.86 8.72
CA ASN A 65 13.16 14.17 8.09
C ASN A 65 12.30 12.93 7.86
N ALA A 66 12.90 11.75 7.67
CA ALA A 66 12.15 10.48 7.60
C ALA A 66 11.52 10.08 8.94
N ARG A 67 11.99 10.66 10.07
CA ARG A 67 11.42 10.47 11.42
C ARG A 67 10.46 11.58 11.84
N ALA A 68 10.59 12.76 11.25
CA ALA A 68 9.66 13.86 11.47
C ALA A 68 8.38 13.58 10.69
N GLY A 69 7.26 13.44 11.38
CA GLY A 69 5.93 13.36 10.76
C GLY A 69 5.53 14.70 10.13
N PRO A 70 4.45 14.74 9.35
CA PRO A 70 3.93 16.00 8.80
C PRO A 70 3.59 16.96 9.94
N THR A 71 4.37 18.02 10.06
CA THR A 71 4.52 18.91 11.21
C THR A 71 3.32 19.83 11.52
N THR A 72 2.17 19.65 10.90
CA THR A 72 1.07 20.62 10.97
C THR A 72 -0.25 20.07 11.52
N VAL A 73 -0.29 18.83 11.98
CA VAL A 73 -1.54 18.21 12.48
C VAL A 73 -1.37 17.86 13.96
N PRO A 74 -2.33 18.25 14.84
CA PRO A 74 -2.15 18.18 16.30
C PRO A 74 -2.11 16.77 16.90
N GLY A 75 -2.49 15.73 16.14
CA GLY A 75 -2.50 14.33 16.59
C GLY A 75 -1.11 13.73 16.86
N LYS A 76 -1.10 12.51 17.38
CA LYS A 76 0.15 11.78 17.71
C LYS A 76 0.66 11.05 16.47
N TRP A 77 1.93 11.25 16.14
CA TRP A 77 2.64 10.54 15.07
C TRP A 77 3.65 9.56 15.67
N ILE A 78 3.40 8.27 15.50
CA ILE A 78 4.14 7.19 16.15
C ILE A 78 4.87 6.37 15.09
N ALA A 79 6.20 6.30 15.16
CA ALA A 79 7.02 5.42 14.35
C ALA A 79 7.31 4.14 15.12
N SER A 80 7.08 2.96 14.52
CA SER A 80 7.30 1.67 15.17
C SER A 80 7.62 0.58 14.14
N THR A 81 7.86 -0.64 14.64
CA THR A 81 8.14 -1.81 13.81
C THR A 81 7.34 -2.99 14.32
N TYR A 82 6.56 -3.59 13.45
CA TYR A 82 5.91 -4.85 13.69
C TYR A 82 6.88 -6.00 13.40
N CYS A 83 6.93 -7.00 14.28
CA CYS A 83 7.73 -8.20 14.12
C CYS A 83 6.80 -9.41 14.09
N ALA A 84 6.60 -9.98 12.90
CA ALA A 84 5.89 -11.23 12.75
C ALA A 84 6.79 -12.38 13.24
N ARG A 85 6.29 -13.20 14.17
CA ARG A 85 6.94 -14.44 14.59
C ARG A 85 6.51 -15.55 13.64
N PRO A 86 7.42 -16.15 12.86
CA PRO A 86 7.05 -17.25 11.99
C PRO A 86 6.76 -18.53 12.79
N LEU A 87 5.95 -19.41 12.23
CA LEU A 87 5.82 -20.78 12.66
C LEU A 87 6.32 -21.67 11.50
N PRO A 88 7.33 -22.52 11.71
CA PRO A 88 8.09 -22.74 12.96
C PRO A 88 9.04 -21.59 13.34
N ALA A 89 9.39 -21.48 14.61
CA ALA A 89 10.24 -20.42 15.16
C ALA A 89 11.70 -20.42 14.61
N SER A 90 12.08 -21.44 13.87
CA SER A 90 13.37 -21.55 13.17
C SER A 90 13.52 -20.61 11.96
N LEU A 91 12.43 -20.10 11.43
CA LEU A 91 12.47 -19.13 10.33
C LEU A 91 12.77 -17.71 10.84
N PRO A 92 13.46 -16.87 10.05
CA PRO A 92 13.74 -15.50 10.46
C PRO A 92 12.45 -14.69 10.61
N ALA A 93 12.37 -13.91 11.69
CA ALA A 93 11.25 -13.03 11.94
C ALA A 93 11.15 -11.97 10.82
N ARG A 94 9.98 -11.82 10.24
CA ARG A 94 9.71 -10.75 9.26
C ARG A 94 9.38 -9.46 10.00
N ARG A 95 9.98 -8.37 9.55
CA ARG A 95 9.82 -7.04 10.15
C ARG A 95 9.16 -6.09 9.16
N LEU A 96 8.22 -5.28 9.66
CA LEU A 96 7.56 -4.24 8.88
C LEU A 96 7.55 -2.95 9.69
N ALA A 97 8.28 -1.95 9.23
CA ALA A 97 8.22 -0.62 9.80
C ALA A 97 6.86 0.02 9.47
N TYR A 98 6.34 0.84 10.35
CA TYR A 98 5.10 1.57 10.12
C TYR A 98 5.09 2.89 10.88
N TRP A 99 4.21 3.78 10.43
CA TRP A 99 3.81 4.97 11.16
C TRP A 99 2.33 4.90 11.47
N LEU A 100 1.96 5.33 12.66
CA LEU A 100 0.57 5.41 13.09
C LEU A 100 0.26 6.84 13.48
N TYR A 101 -0.75 7.42 12.86
CA TYR A 101 -1.34 8.68 13.25
C TYR A 101 -2.56 8.42 14.12
N LEU A 102 -2.60 9.02 15.30
CA LEU A 102 -3.76 9.01 16.20
C LEU A 102 -4.27 10.45 16.36
N PRO A 103 -5.55 10.72 16.06
CA PRO A 103 -6.12 12.05 16.20
C PRO A 103 -6.21 12.45 17.68
N ASN A 104 -6.02 13.74 17.98
CA ASN A 104 -6.29 14.27 19.32
C ASN A 104 -7.79 14.40 19.58
N HIS A 105 -8.57 14.66 18.53
CA HIS A 105 -10.00 14.84 18.64
C HIS A 105 -10.73 13.57 18.22
N MET A 106 -11.44 12.97 19.18
CA MET A 106 -12.33 11.85 18.92
C MET A 106 -13.77 12.27 19.14
N PRO A 107 -14.66 12.20 18.13
CA PRO A 107 -16.09 12.46 18.34
C PRO A 107 -16.66 11.51 19.42
N THR A 108 -17.57 12.01 20.25
CA THR A 108 -18.13 11.27 21.40
C THR A 108 -18.72 9.90 21.00
N ALA A 109 -19.36 9.84 19.82
CA ALA A 109 -19.89 8.59 19.29
C ALA A 109 -18.80 7.55 18.95
N THR A 110 -17.59 8.02 18.64
CA THR A 110 -16.43 7.19 18.28
C THR A 110 -15.68 6.72 19.56
N ALA A 111 -15.67 7.54 20.61
CA ALA A 111 -14.94 7.25 21.85
C ALA A 111 -15.35 5.93 22.53
N ARG A 112 -16.60 5.52 22.42
CA ARG A 112 -17.11 4.27 23.02
C ARG A 112 -16.71 3.00 22.25
N ARG A 113 -16.48 3.07 20.93
CA ARG A 113 -16.17 1.93 20.04
C ARG A 113 -14.72 1.87 19.61
N GLY A 114 -13.96 2.90 19.88
CA GLY A 114 -12.63 3.11 19.34
C GLY A 114 -12.64 3.89 18.00
N SER A 115 -11.48 4.32 17.57
CA SER A 115 -11.30 5.05 16.30
C SER A 115 -11.47 4.11 15.10
N PRO A 116 -12.19 4.50 14.05
CA PRO A 116 -12.03 3.85 12.75
C PRO A 116 -10.60 4.03 12.29
N MET A 117 -10.09 3.08 11.51
CA MET A 117 -8.71 3.12 11.02
C MET A 117 -8.66 3.02 9.51
N ILE A 118 -7.79 3.83 8.91
CA ILE A 118 -7.44 3.76 7.48
C ILE A 118 -6.01 3.26 7.35
N VAL A 119 -5.82 2.13 6.65
CA VAL A 119 -4.50 1.60 6.29
C VAL A 119 -4.12 2.19 4.94
N MET A 120 -3.03 2.95 4.89
CA MET A 120 -2.57 3.69 3.72
C MET A 120 -1.34 3.03 3.11
N LEU A 121 -1.47 2.40 1.94
CA LEU A 121 -0.43 1.66 1.25
C LEU A 121 0.16 2.50 0.10
N HIS A 122 1.42 2.88 0.25
CA HIS A 122 2.14 3.73 -0.71
C HIS A 122 2.46 3.01 -2.03
N GLY A 123 2.75 3.76 -3.09
CA GLY A 123 3.23 3.23 -4.37
C GLY A 123 4.73 2.90 -4.36
N CYS A 124 5.22 2.35 -5.48
CA CYS A 124 6.65 2.13 -5.69
C CYS A 124 7.45 3.42 -5.52
N HIS A 125 8.69 3.31 -5.04
CA HIS A 125 9.65 4.40 -4.79
C HIS A 125 9.21 5.42 -3.71
N GLN A 126 8.03 5.29 -3.14
CA GLN A 126 7.56 6.17 -2.06
C GLN A 126 7.98 5.66 -0.68
N SER A 127 7.97 6.58 0.29
CA SER A 127 7.96 6.22 1.71
C SER A 127 6.57 6.45 2.31
N ALA A 128 6.30 5.79 3.44
CA ALA A 128 5.08 5.99 4.22
C ALA A 128 4.90 7.47 4.62
N THR A 129 5.98 8.15 4.98
CA THR A 129 5.95 9.58 5.37
C THR A 129 5.66 10.49 4.18
N GLN A 130 6.30 10.27 3.02
CA GLN A 130 5.99 11.00 1.79
C GLN A 130 4.55 10.79 1.35
N PHE A 131 4.03 9.57 1.51
CA PHE A 131 2.65 9.26 1.17
C PHE A 131 1.66 9.94 2.12
N ALA A 132 1.96 9.96 3.42
CA ALA A 132 1.16 10.69 4.41
C ALA A 132 1.12 12.20 4.12
N GLU A 133 2.27 12.79 3.80
CA GLU A 133 2.40 14.21 3.44
C GLU A 133 1.65 14.55 2.16
N GLY A 134 1.88 13.77 1.09
CA GLY A 134 1.27 14.01 -0.22
C GLY A 134 -0.25 13.84 -0.24
N THR A 135 -0.79 12.88 0.51
CA THR A 135 -2.25 12.64 0.59
C THR A 135 -2.95 13.56 1.57
N ARG A 136 -2.22 14.18 2.51
CA ARG A 136 -2.77 14.96 3.63
C ARG A 136 -3.82 14.18 4.44
N MET A 137 -3.75 12.85 4.45
CA MET A 137 -4.76 12.02 5.09
C MET A 137 -4.84 12.27 6.59
N ASN A 138 -3.74 12.64 7.25
CA ASN A 138 -3.74 12.99 8.68
C ASN A 138 -4.61 14.21 8.99
N GLN A 139 -4.70 15.20 8.08
CA GLN A 139 -5.58 16.37 8.27
C GLN A 139 -7.06 15.95 8.24
N LEU A 140 -7.43 15.10 7.28
CA LEU A 140 -8.78 14.54 7.21
C LEU A 140 -9.07 13.67 8.43
N ALA A 141 -8.10 12.86 8.84
CA ALA A 141 -8.20 11.95 9.98
C ALA A 141 -8.42 12.72 11.29
N GLU A 142 -7.69 13.82 11.52
CA GLU A 142 -7.90 14.69 12.67
C GLU A 142 -9.32 15.26 12.70
N ALA A 143 -9.79 15.78 11.58
CA ALA A 143 -11.13 16.38 11.47
C ALA A 143 -12.27 15.37 11.67
N LYS A 144 -12.02 14.08 11.38
CA LYS A 144 -13.02 13.00 11.41
C LYS A 144 -12.86 12.01 12.57
N GLY A 145 -11.79 12.08 13.35
CA GLY A 145 -11.50 11.16 14.43
C GLY A 145 -11.04 9.77 13.96
N TYR A 146 -10.29 9.69 12.84
CA TYR A 146 -9.76 8.45 12.31
C TYR A 146 -8.30 8.24 12.73
N ALA A 147 -7.93 7.01 13.07
CA ALA A 147 -6.54 6.60 13.07
C ALA A 147 -6.06 6.33 11.64
N VAL A 148 -4.78 6.57 11.34
CA VAL A 148 -4.23 6.23 10.03
C VAL A 148 -2.94 5.44 10.19
N LEU A 149 -2.91 4.24 9.63
CA LEU A 149 -1.77 3.34 9.66
C LEU A 149 -1.06 3.38 8.30
N TYR A 150 0.24 3.67 8.31
CA TYR A 150 1.10 3.73 7.13
C TYR A 150 2.19 2.67 7.21
N PRO A 151 1.96 1.46 6.72
CA PRO A 151 3.01 0.46 6.59
C PRO A 151 4.07 0.91 5.58
N GLN A 152 5.35 0.59 5.86
CA GLN A 152 6.49 0.93 5.00
C GLN A 152 7.08 -0.31 4.37
N GLN A 153 7.00 -0.42 3.04
CA GLN A 153 7.70 -1.48 2.32
C GLN A 153 9.22 -1.32 2.43
N SER A 154 9.89 -2.41 2.77
CA SER A 154 11.34 -2.42 2.95
C SER A 154 12.09 -2.43 1.61
N VAL A 155 13.18 -1.68 1.52
CA VAL A 155 14.11 -1.75 0.38
C VAL A 155 14.86 -3.08 0.31
N THR A 156 14.99 -3.79 1.43
CA THR A 156 15.62 -5.11 1.48
C THR A 156 14.68 -6.23 1.01
N ALA A 157 13.37 -6.04 1.17
CA ALA A 157 12.36 -6.97 0.64
C ALA A 157 12.11 -6.71 -0.85
N GLN A 158 12.08 -5.44 -1.27
CA GLN A 158 11.92 -5.03 -2.66
C GLN A 158 12.62 -3.69 -2.90
N SER A 159 13.65 -3.68 -3.75
CA SER A 159 14.55 -2.54 -3.96
C SER A 159 13.86 -1.25 -4.37
N GLN A 160 12.75 -1.34 -5.09
CA GLN A 160 11.92 -0.21 -5.53
C GLN A 160 10.80 0.11 -4.54
N ARG A 161 10.73 -0.55 -3.39
CA ARG A 161 9.65 -0.42 -2.40
C ARG A 161 8.25 -0.67 -2.98
N CYS A 162 8.14 -1.50 -4.02
CA CYS A 162 6.84 -1.94 -4.52
C CYS A 162 6.28 -3.03 -3.61
N TRP A 163 5.01 -2.98 -3.29
CA TRP A 163 4.31 -4.11 -2.69
C TRP A 163 4.24 -5.25 -3.70
N GLN A 164 4.46 -6.48 -3.24
CA GLN A 164 4.47 -7.67 -4.10
C GLN A 164 3.06 -8.25 -4.27
N TRP A 165 2.13 -7.41 -4.67
CA TRP A 165 0.72 -7.75 -4.92
C TRP A 165 0.52 -8.90 -5.92
N TYR A 166 1.52 -9.15 -6.79
CA TYR A 166 1.54 -10.16 -7.82
C TYR A 166 2.06 -11.52 -7.33
N ALA A 167 2.77 -11.57 -6.19
CA ALA A 167 3.34 -12.81 -5.69
C ALA A 167 2.24 -13.79 -5.29
N GLU A 168 2.38 -15.04 -5.70
CA GLU A 168 1.36 -16.08 -5.49
C GLU A 168 1.03 -16.27 -4.00
N SER A 169 2.04 -16.35 -3.13
CA SER A 169 1.82 -16.43 -1.69
C SER A 169 1.02 -15.23 -1.16
N THR A 170 1.35 -14.01 -1.62
CA THR A 170 0.64 -12.79 -1.24
C THR A 170 -0.82 -12.83 -1.69
N GLN A 171 -1.09 -13.25 -2.92
CA GLN A 171 -2.45 -13.39 -3.45
C GLN A 171 -3.27 -14.48 -2.73
N HIS A 172 -2.61 -15.46 -2.15
CA HIS A 172 -3.25 -16.55 -1.38
C HIS A 172 -3.43 -16.24 0.11
N GLY A 173 -3.10 -15.03 0.56
CA GLY A 173 -3.29 -14.64 1.96
C GLY A 173 -2.03 -14.76 2.82
N ASP A 174 -0.96 -15.34 2.29
CA ASP A 174 0.35 -15.43 2.93
C ASP A 174 1.25 -14.22 2.62
N GLY A 175 2.54 -14.40 2.72
CA GLY A 175 3.52 -13.40 2.28
C GLY A 175 3.31 -12.02 2.91
N GLU A 176 3.15 -11.00 2.07
CA GLU A 176 2.92 -9.63 2.53
C GLU A 176 1.50 -9.42 3.05
N THR A 177 0.52 -10.19 2.59
CA THR A 177 -0.86 -10.15 3.08
C THR A 177 -0.92 -10.54 4.54
N ALA A 178 -0.34 -11.68 4.92
CA ALA A 178 -0.28 -12.12 6.32
C ALA A 178 0.49 -11.13 7.21
N LEU A 179 1.57 -10.53 6.67
CA LEU A 179 2.37 -9.55 7.40
C LEU A 179 1.57 -8.27 7.69
N LEU A 180 0.80 -7.78 6.73
CA LEU A 180 -0.08 -6.61 6.88
C LEU A 180 -1.26 -6.91 7.81
N ALA A 181 -1.90 -8.06 7.66
CA ALA A 181 -3.00 -8.46 8.55
C ALA A 181 -2.52 -8.56 10.01
N GLY A 182 -1.36 -9.20 10.25
CA GLY A 182 -0.77 -9.27 11.58
C GLY A 182 -0.38 -7.90 12.15
N LEU A 183 0.12 -6.97 11.34
CA LEU A 183 0.34 -5.59 11.76
C LEU A 183 -0.96 -4.90 12.17
N ILE A 184 -2.01 -5.01 11.37
CA ILE A 184 -3.32 -4.42 11.66
C ILE A 184 -3.85 -4.97 13.00
N GLU A 185 -3.81 -6.29 13.20
CA GLU A 185 -4.20 -6.92 14.45
C GLU A 185 -3.38 -6.41 15.64
N SER A 186 -2.07 -6.29 15.49
CA SER A 186 -1.17 -5.76 16.53
C SER A 186 -1.55 -4.33 16.92
N VAL A 187 -1.87 -3.47 15.94
CA VAL A 187 -2.32 -2.10 16.19
C VAL A 187 -3.68 -2.09 16.90
N CYS A 188 -4.61 -2.93 16.49
CA CYS A 188 -5.92 -3.07 17.16
C CYS A 188 -5.83 -3.55 18.61
N LEU A 189 -4.81 -4.35 18.95
CA LEU A 189 -4.57 -4.79 20.32
C LEU A 189 -3.92 -3.71 21.20
N GLN A 190 -3.14 -2.82 20.61
CA GLN A 190 -2.38 -1.79 21.33
C GLN A 190 -3.14 -0.47 21.48
N TYR A 191 -4.07 -0.21 20.57
CA TYR A 191 -4.81 1.06 20.50
C TYR A 191 -6.31 0.81 20.41
N ALA A 192 -7.10 1.77 20.87
CA ALA A 192 -8.56 1.69 20.81
C ALA A 192 -9.08 1.88 19.37
N ILE A 193 -8.95 0.84 18.54
CA ILE A 193 -9.42 0.80 17.15
C ILE A 193 -10.73 0.03 17.05
N ASP A 194 -11.70 0.58 16.32
CA ASP A 194 -12.95 -0.13 15.99
C ASP A 194 -12.71 -1.13 14.87
N ARG A 195 -12.65 -2.41 15.21
CA ARG A 195 -12.38 -3.53 14.29
C ARG A 195 -13.40 -3.67 13.16
N GLN A 196 -14.59 -3.11 13.31
CA GLN A 196 -15.64 -3.12 12.28
C GLN A 196 -15.48 -1.99 11.26
N ARG A 197 -14.59 -1.02 11.54
CA ARG A 197 -14.37 0.17 10.71
C ARG A 197 -12.90 0.33 10.33
N ILE A 198 -12.33 -0.72 9.76
CA ILE A 198 -10.98 -0.70 9.18
C ILE A 198 -11.09 -0.65 7.66
N TYR A 199 -10.40 0.29 7.06
CA TYR A 199 -10.42 0.55 5.62
C TYR A 199 -9.00 0.44 5.07
N ALA A 200 -8.85 -0.06 3.83
CA ALA A 200 -7.55 -0.10 3.16
C ALA A 200 -7.55 0.78 1.92
N CYS A 201 -6.61 1.71 1.85
CA CYS A 201 -6.44 2.61 0.72
C CYS A 201 -5.03 2.51 0.17
N GLY A 202 -4.86 2.65 -1.13
CA GLY A 202 -3.54 2.61 -1.73
C GLY A 202 -3.47 3.22 -3.13
N ILE A 203 -2.23 3.50 -3.55
CA ILE A 203 -1.93 3.97 -4.90
C ILE A 203 -0.98 3.01 -5.62
N SER A 204 -1.19 2.78 -6.93
CA SER A 204 -0.31 1.96 -7.78
C SER A 204 -0.14 0.54 -7.17
N ALA A 205 1.08 0.07 -6.92
CA ALA A 205 1.34 -1.20 -6.25
C ALA A 205 0.64 -1.31 -4.87
N GLY A 206 0.51 -0.19 -4.14
CA GLY A 206 -0.24 -0.13 -2.88
C GLY A 206 -1.75 -0.36 -3.06
N ALA A 207 -2.33 0.09 -4.17
CA ALA A 207 -3.73 -0.19 -4.49
C ALA A 207 -3.94 -1.67 -4.83
N GLY A 208 -3.02 -2.28 -5.59
CA GLY A 208 -3.03 -3.72 -5.82
C GLY A 208 -2.97 -4.50 -4.51
N MET A 209 -2.08 -4.10 -3.60
CA MET A 209 -1.95 -4.74 -2.29
C MET A 209 -3.17 -4.53 -1.40
N ALA A 210 -3.81 -3.34 -1.42
CA ALA A 210 -5.05 -3.09 -0.70
C ALA A 210 -6.20 -3.98 -1.18
N ALA A 211 -6.28 -4.23 -2.49
CA ALA A 211 -7.25 -5.16 -3.07
C ALA A 211 -7.00 -6.60 -2.63
N VAL A 212 -5.73 -7.05 -2.67
CA VAL A 212 -5.33 -8.39 -2.22
C VAL A 212 -5.66 -8.59 -0.74
N LEU A 213 -5.30 -7.62 0.12
CA LEU A 213 -5.58 -7.66 1.54
C LEU A 213 -7.09 -7.79 1.83
N ALA A 214 -7.90 -6.96 1.20
CA ALA A 214 -9.35 -6.96 1.43
C ALA A 214 -10.04 -8.22 0.88
N LEU A 215 -9.55 -8.79 -0.21
CA LEU A 215 -10.06 -10.04 -0.75
C LEU A 215 -9.73 -11.24 0.13
N ASN A 216 -8.57 -11.23 0.79
CA ASN A 216 -8.18 -12.30 1.72
C ASN A 216 -8.74 -12.10 3.13
N HIS A 217 -9.02 -10.87 3.56
CA HIS A 217 -9.54 -10.54 4.90
C HIS A 217 -10.80 -9.65 4.84
N PRO A 218 -11.90 -10.11 4.20
CA PRO A 218 -13.14 -9.33 4.10
C PRO A 218 -13.85 -9.14 5.45
N GLU A 219 -13.52 -9.96 6.45
CA GLU A 219 -13.97 -9.82 7.83
C GLU A 219 -13.26 -8.66 8.54
N MET A 220 -12.02 -8.35 8.14
CA MET A 220 -11.20 -7.28 8.70
C MET A 220 -11.38 -5.96 7.96
N ILE A 221 -11.43 -5.98 6.63
CA ILE A 221 -11.44 -4.78 5.79
C ILE A 221 -12.86 -4.45 5.33
N ALA A 222 -13.44 -3.40 5.89
CA ALA A 222 -14.82 -2.98 5.61
C ALA A 222 -15.01 -2.37 4.21
N ALA A 223 -14.00 -1.63 3.70
CA ALA A 223 -14.01 -1.05 2.36
C ALA A 223 -12.60 -0.71 1.88
N VAL A 224 -12.44 -0.50 0.56
CA VAL A 224 -11.17 -0.14 -0.06
C VAL A 224 -11.28 1.12 -0.90
N GLY A 225 -10.19 1.91 -0.91
CA GLY A 225 -9.93 3.00 -1.82
C GLY A 225 -8.75 2.66 -2.74
N LEU A 226 -9.01 2.41 -4.03
CA LEU A 226 -8.00 1.97 -4.99
C LEU A 226 -7.73 3.06 -6.02
N HIS A 227 -6.52 3.60 -6.04
CA HIS A 227 -6.11 4.62 -6.99
C HIS A 227 -5.02 4.11 -7.93
N SER A 228 -5.30 4.10 -9.25
CA SER A 228 -4.33 3.74 -10.30
C SER A 228 -3.59 2.42 -10.03
N GLY A 229 -4.28 1.42 -9.49
CA GLY A 229 -3.70 0.14 -9.12
C GLY A 229 -3.95 -0.96 -10.14
N PRO A 230 -3.12 -2.00 -10.12
CA PRO A 230 -3.34 -3.21 -10.90
C PRO A 230 -4.55 -3.98 -10.37
N VAL A 231 -5.15 -4.76 -11.26
CA VAL A 231 -6.28 -5.62 -10.92
C VAL A 231 -5.76 -6.92 -10.29
N PHE A 232 -6.50 -7.47 -9.33
CA PHE A 232 -6.19 -8.75 -8.69
C PHE A 232 -6.05 -9.87 -9.74
N GLY A 233 -5.00 -10.69 -9.60
CA GLY A 233 -4.74 -11.82 -10.49
C GLY A 233 -4.20 -11.45 -11.88
N ALA A 234 -3.95 -10.16 -12.16
CA ALA A 234 -3.43 -9.71 -13.45
C ALA A 234 -1.97 -10.09 -13.71
N ALA A 235 -1.20 -10.42 -12.67
CA ALA A 235 0.19 -10.85 -12.76
C ALA A 235 0.51 -11.89 -11.69
N ARG A 236 1.50 -12.75 -11.97
CA ARG A 236 2.01 -13.79 -11.06
C ARG A 236 3.52 -13.68 -10.83
N SER A 237 4.18 -12.77 -11.54
CA SER A 237 5.61 -12.52 -11.45
C SER A 237 5.91 -11.03 -11.52
N GLN A 238 7.12 -10.64 -11.11
CA GLN A 238 7.57 -9.26 -11.20
C GLN A 238 7.62 -8.75 -12.65
N ILE A 239 7.99 -9.61 -13.60
CA ILE A 239 8.06 -9.26 -15.02
C ILE A 239 6.64 -8.98 -15.55
N GLU A 240 5.70 -9.87 -15.26
CA GLU A 240 4.30 -9.67 -15.62
C GLU A 240 3.70 -8.42 -14.95
N ALA A 241 4.05 -8.16 -13.69
CA ALA A 241 3.60 -6.97 -12.98
C ALA A 241 4.07 -5.68 -13.67
N VAL A 242 5.33 -5.63 -14.11
CA VAL A 242 5.85 -4.50 -14.90
C VAL A 242 5.12 -4.37 -16.24
N HIS A 243 4.84 -5.49 -16.91
CA HIS A 243 4.07 -5.49 -18.17
C HIS A 243 2.65 -4.96 -17.95
N VAL A 244 1.95 -5.46 -16.93
CA VAL A 244 0.58 -5.02 -16.57
C VAL A 244 0.54 -3.52 -16.22
N MET A 245 1.53 -3.02 -15.49
CA MET A 245 1.61 -1.60 -15.16
C MET A 245 1.83 -0.70 -16.39
N ARG A 246 2.46 -1.21 -17.44
CA ARG A 246 2.73 -0.46 -18.67
C ARG A 246 1.63 -0.58 -19.72
N HIS A 247 1.01 -1.73 -19.84
CA HIS A 247 0.13 -2.08 -20.95
C HIS A 247 -1.30 -2.46 -20.53
N GLY A 248 -1.55 -2.56 -19.22
CA GLY A 248 -2.81 -3.06 -18.68
C GLY A 248 -2.86 -4.59 -18.58
N ALA A 249 -3.92 -5.08 -17.95
CA ALA A 249 -4.14 -6.52 -17.79
C ALA A 249 -4.60 -7.15 -19.10
N GLY A 250 -3.95 -8.24 -19.53
CA GLY A 250 -4.32 -8.99 -20.73
C GLY A 250 -5.57 -9.86 -20.58
N ALA A 251 -5.92 -10.25 -19.33
CA ALA A 251 -7.08 -11.11 -19.03
C ALA A 251 -8.03 -10.43 -18.03
N PRO A 252 -9.32 -10.74 -18.11
CA PRO A 252 -10.30 -10.29 -17.12
C PRO A 252 -10.00 -10.86 -15.72
N PRO A 253 -10.22 -10.10 -14.64
CA PRO A 253 -9.90 -10.55 -13.27
C PRO A 253 -10.90 -11.56 -12.70
N GLU A 254 -12.03 -11.75 -13.36
CA GLU A 254 -13.15 -12.55 -12.86
C GLU A 254 -12.74 -13.99 -12.52
N HIS A 255 -11.88 -14.60 -13.32
CA HIS A 255 -11.41 -15.96 -13.08
C HIS A 255 -10.55 -16.07 -11.82
N ALA A 256 -9.60 -15.15 -11.62
CA ALA A 256 -8.74 -15.13 -10.45
C ALA A 256 -9.53 -14.88 -9.16
N ILE A 257 -10.50 -13.97 -9.20
CA ILE A 257 -11.38 -13.67 -8.07
C ILE A 257 -12.29 -14.87 -7.76
N ARG A 258 -12.87 -15.51 -8.77
CA ARG A 258 -13.70 -16.71 -8.59
C ARG A 258 -12.90 -17.85 -7.95
N SER A 259 -11.67 -18.09 -8.41
CA SER A 259 -10.79 -19.11 -7.84
C SER A 259 -10.45 -18.84 -6.37
N LEU A 260 -10.24 -17.57 -5.98
CA LEU A 260 -10.03 -17.19 -4.58
C LEU A 260 -11.28 -17.48 -3.73
N LEU A 261 -12.46 -17.11 -4.21
CA LEU A 261 -13.72 -17.30 -3.49
C LEU A 261 -14.04 -18.78 -3.28
N LEU A 262 -13.78 -19.64 -4.28
CA LEU A 262 -13.98 -21.08 -4.16
C LEU A 262 -13.04 -21.70 -3.10
N ARG A 263 -11.78 -21.28 -3.04
CA ARG A 263 -10.85 -21.76 -2.01
C ARG A 263 -11.24 -21.36 -0.59
N ARG A 264 -11.94 -20.25 -0.42
CA ARG A 264 -12.41 -19.78 0.91
C ARG A 264 -13.71 -20.46 1.33
N ALA A 265 -14.44 -21.04 0.41
CA ALA A 265 -15.69 -21.75 0.69
C ALA A 265 -15.47 -23.23 1.04
N ALA A 266 -14.28 -23.77 0.73
CA ALA A 266 -13.85 -25.13 1.06
C ALA A 266 -13.18 -25.18 2.43
#